data_2e83147e15104530885e9343eff5fe08
#
_entry.id   2e83147e15104530885e9343eff5fe08
#
_cell.length_a   1.000
_cell.length_b   1.000
_cell.length_c   1.000
_cell.angle_alpha   90.00
_cell.angle_beta   90.00
_cell.angle_gamma   90.00
#
_symmetry.space_group_name_H-M   'P 1'
#
loop_
_entity.id
_entity.type
_entity.pdbx_description
1 polymer ?
#
loop_
_entity_poly.entity_id
_entity_poly.type
_entity_poly.pdbx_seq_one_letter_code
_entity_poly.pdbx_strand_id
1 'polypeptide(L)'
;RCIIVNGVSKAYAMTGWRIGYIAAPEWIIKGCNKLQGQYTSGPCSVSQKAAEAAYDSPQSCVEEMRKAFERRRNLIVDLAKDIPGLEVNCPQGAFYLFPKISKLFGKHYTDENGQEQTISDSNDFAMYLLQEAHVAAVAGSAFFAPDCIRFSYASSEETLIEVTKKVLGVQEV
;
A
#
# COMPACT_ATOMS: atom_id res chain seq x y z
N ARG A 1 8.57 -28.19 -4.60
CA ARG A 1 7.29 -28.12 -3.87
C ARG A 1 6.88 -26.65 -3.81
N CYS A 2 5.67 -26.35 -4.23
CA CYS A 2 5.15 -24.97 -4.29
C CYS A 2 3.77 -24.91 -3.64
N ILE A 3 3.50 -23.80 -2.94
CA ILE A 3 2.18 -23.42 -2.45
C ILE A 3 1.89 -22.07 -3.06
N ILE A 4 0.84 -21.99 -3.88
CA ILE A 4 0.36 -20.75 -4.46
C ILE A 4 -0.72 -20.20 -3.54
N VAL A 5 -0.59 -18.94 -3.11
CA VAL A 5 -1.61 -18.21 -2.35
C VAL A 5 -2.05 -17.02 -3.15
N ASN A 6 -3.35 -16.89 -3.41
CA ASN A 6 -3.91 -15.79 -4.19
C ASN A 6 -5.34 -15.47 -3.74
N GLY A 7 -5.98 -14.48 -4.34
CA GLY A 7 -7.34 -14.09 -4.03
C GLY A 7 -7.87 -12.97 -4.90
N VAL A 8 -9.16 -12.69 -4.77
CA VAL A 8 -9.89 -11.69 -5.56
C VAL A 8 -9.81 -10.27 -5.00
N SER A 9 -9.25 -10.10 -3.80
CA SER A 9 -9.28 -8.84 -3.05
C SER A 9 -8.71 -7.64 -3.79
N LYS A 10 -7.63 -7.83 -4.55
CA LYS A 10 -6.88 -6.72 -5.20
C LYS A 10 -7.25 -6.57 -6.66
N ALA A 11 -7.05 -7.62 -7.48
CA ALA A 11 -7.28 -7.56 -8.91
C ALA A 11 -8.74 -7.25 -9.29
N TYR A 12 -9.69 -7.62 -8.44
CA TYR A 12 -11.12 -7.39 -8.68
C TYR A 12 -11.75 -6.37 -7.72
N ALA A 13 -10.93 -5.66 -6.91
CA ALA A 13 -11.42 -4.71 -5.89
C ALA A 13 -12.43 -5.32 -4.90
N MET A 14 -12.27 -6.60 -4.57
CA MET A 14 -13.21 -7.40 -3.77
C MET A 14 -12.72 -7.63 -2.34
N THR A 15 -12.11 -6.62 -1.70
CA THR A 15 -11.57 -6.76 -0.33
C THR A 15 -12.64 -7.13 0.69
N GLY A 16 -13.84 -6.55 0.58
CA GLY A 16 -14.97 -6.78 1.49
C GLY A 16 -15.57 -8.20 1.39
N TRP A 17 -15.35 -8.90 0.30
CA TRP A 17 -15.89 -10.25 0.08
C TRP A 17 -15.15 -11.34 0.85
N ARG A 18 -13.95 -11.04 1.37
CA ARG A 18 -13.14 -11.92 2.23
C ARG A 18 -12.86 -13.30 1.62
N ILE A 19 -12.42 -13.34 0.36
CA ILE A 19 -12.05 -14.57 -0.36
C ILE A 19 -10.58 -14.58 -0.75
N GLY A 20 -9.95 -15.68 -0.39
CA GLY A 20 -8.63 -16.09 -0.88
C GLY A 20 -8.61 -17.60 -1.09
N TYR A 21 -7.62 -18.08 -1.79
CA TYR A 21 -7.45 -19.50 -2.04
C TYR A 21 -5.97 -19.90 -2.09
N ILE A 22 -5.73 -21.17 -1.91
CA ILE A 22 -4.42 -21.80 -2.08
C ILE A 22 -4.49 -22.94 -3.10
N ALA A 23 -3.41 -23.13 -3.84
CA ALA A 23 -3.17 -24.31 -4.63
C ALA A 23 -1.87 -24.97 -4.14
N ALA A 24 -1.97 -26.21 -3.68
CA ALA A 24 -0.88 -26.92 -3.04
C ALA A 24 -1.03 -28.44 -3.20
N PRO A 25 -0.01 -29.25 -2.87
CA PRO A 25 -0.16 -30.70 -2.78
C PRO A 25 -1.31 -31.12 -1.85
N GLU A 26 -1.99 -32.21 -2.22
CA GLU A 26 -3.22 -32.67 -1.59
C GLU A 26 -3.15 -32.80 -0.06
N TRP A 27 -2.01 -33.29 0.46
CA TRP A 27 -1.83 -33.46 1.90
C TRP A 27 -1.82 -32.12 2.67
N ILE A 28 -1.34 -31.04 2.04
CA ILE A 28 -1.40 -29.66 2.58
C ILE A 28 -2.85 -29.18 2.56
N ILE A 29 -3.54 -29.34 1.43
CA ILE A 29 -4.97 -28.93 1.29
C ILE A 29 -5.83 -29.65 2.33
N LYS A 30 -5.65 -30.96 2.53
CA LYS A 30 -6.36 -31.72 3.56
C LYS A 30 -6.12 -31.15 4.97
N GLY A 31 -4.87 -30.78 5.28
CA GLY A 31 -4.52 -30.14 6.57
C GLY A 31 -5.19 -28.77 6.74
N CYS A 32 -5.14 -27.93 5.71
CA CYS A 32 -5.76 -26.60 5.72
C CYS A 32 -7.29 -26.70 5.85
N ASN A 33 -7.94 -27.59 5.10
CA ASN A 33 -9.40 -27.80 5.18
C ASN A 33 -9.83 -28.28 6.58
N LYS A 34 -9.04 -29.16 7.21
CA LYS A 34 -9.32 -29.63 8.56
C LYS A 34 -9.26 -28.48 9.56
N LEU A 35 -8.24 -27.63 9.50
CA LEU A 35 -8.10 -26.46 10.37
C LEU A 35 -9.21 -25.44 10.09
N GLN A 36 -9.40 -25.06 8.82
CA GLN A 36 -10.42 -24.08 8.41
C GLN A 36 -11.81 -24.50 8.87
N GLY A 37 -12.17 -25.78 8.70
CA GLY A 37 -13.44 -26.34 9.13
C GLY A 37 -13.70 -26.22 10.63
N GLN A 38 -12.65 -26.22 11.47
CA GLN A 38 -12.78 -26.06 12.92
C GLN A 38 -12.79 -24.59 13.36
N TYR A 39 -12.09 -23.69 12.62
CA TYR A 39 -11.98 -22.29 13.01
C TYR A 39 -13.15 -21.43 12.52
N THR A 40 -13.55 -21.55 11.24
CA THR A 40 -14.53 -20.67 10.61
C THR A 40 -15.58 -21.41 9.78
N SER A 41 -15.57 -22.74 9.80
CA SER A 41 -16.39 -23.63 8.99
C SER A 41 -16.15 -23.51 7.48
N GLY A 42 -15.81 -22.35 6.97
CA GLY A 42 -15.51 -22.05 5.59
C GLY A 42 -15.93 -20.64 5.17
N PRO A 43 -15.50 -20.18 3.99
CA PRO A 43 -15.89 -18.88 3.47
C PRO A 43 -17.38 -18.84 3.06
N CYS A 44 -17.97 -17.63 3.09
CA CYS A 44 -19.35 -17.40 2.67
C CYS A 44 -19.60 -17.90 1.23
N SER A 45 -20.66 -18.70 1.03
CA SER A 45 -20.99 -19.30 -0.28
C SER A 45 -21.31 -18.25 -1.35
N VAL A 46 -21.95 -17.14 -0.98
CA VAL A 46 -22.20 -16.01 -1.90
C VAL A 46 -20.89 -15.39 -2.36
N SER A 47 -19.94 -15.21 -1.45
CA SER A 47 -18.60 -14.69 -1.79
C SER A 47 -17.82 -15.64 -2.70
N GLN A 48 -17.97 -16.97 -2.50
CA GLN A 48 -17.34 -17.95 -3.38
C GLN A 48 -17.90 -17.85 -4.80
N LYS A 49 -19.23 -17.74 -4.95
CA LYS A 49 -19.87 -17.57 -6.27
C LYS A 49 -19.53 -16.24 -6.93
N ALA A 50 -19.37 -15.17 -6.15
CA ALA A 50 -18.89 -13.90 -6.68
C ALA A 50 -17.43 -13.99 -7.19
N ALA A 51 -16.56 -14.73 -6.48
CA ALA A 51 -15.19 -14.96 -6.91
C ALA A 51 -15.11 -15.83 -8.18
N GLU A 52 -15.93 -16.90 -8.27
CA GLU A 52 -16.08 -17.73 -9.45
C GLU A 52 -16.49 -16.87 -10.66
N ALA A 53 -17.55 -16.06 -10.52
CA ALA A 53 -17.99 -15.15 -11.56
C ALA A 53 -16.92 -14.14 -11.98
N ALA A 54 -16.11 -13.64 -11.04
CA ALA A 54 -15.01 -12.71 -11.34
C ALA A 54 -13.92 -13.36 -12.22
N TYR A 55 -13.60 -14.63 -11.97
CA TYR A 55 -12.62 -15.36 -12.79
C TYR A 55 -13.18 -15.82 -14.13
N ASP A 56 -14.42 -16.22 -14.20
CA ASP A 56 -15.06 -16.75 -15.43
C ASP A 56 -15.51 -15.65 -16.39
N SER A 57 -15.63 -14.41 -15.91
CA SER A 57 -16.03 -13.25 -16.72
C SER A 57 -14.87 -12.69 -17.57
N PRO A 58 -15.17 -11.90 -18.61
CA PRO A 58 -14.14 -11.18 -19.37
C PRO A 58 -13.26 -10.34 -18.45
N GLN A 59 -11.94 -10.40 -18.66
CA GLN A 59 -10.95 -9.76 -17.79
C GLN A 59 -10.66 -8.28 -18.17
N SER A 60 -11.45 -7.65 -19.02
CA SER A 60 -11.26 -6.27 -19.44
C SER A 60 -11.27 -5.28 -18.29
N CYS A 61 -12.10 -5.50 -17.27
CA CYS A 61 -12.15 -4.65 -16.09
C CYS A 61 -10.82 -4.67 -15.28
N VAL A 62 -10.15 -5.82 -15.24
CA VAL A 62 -8.84 -5.95 -14.58
C VAL A 62 -7.78 -5.17 -15.36
N GLU A 63 -7.80 -5.25 -16.69
CA GLU A 63 -6.84 -4.53 -17.54
C GLU A 63 -7.07 -3.02 -17.51
N GLU A 64 -8.31 -2.56 -17.49
CA GLU A 64 -8.66 -1.14 -17.31
C GLU A 64 -8.13 -0.61 -15.97
N MET A 65 -8.32 -1.36 -14.89
CA MET A 65 -7.82 -1.02 -13.56
C MET A 65 -6.29 -1.02 -13.53
N ARG A 66 -5.64 -2.01 -14.14
CA ARG A 66 -4.19 -2.08 -14.27
C ARG A 66 -3.62 -0.84 -14.95
N LYS A 67 -4.22 -0.41 -16.08
CA LYS A 67 -3.82 0.81 -16.78
C LYS A 67 -4.02 2.06 -15.94
N ALA A 68 -5.10 2.15 -15.17
CA ALA A 68 -5.33 3.26 -14.26
C ALA A 68 -4.26 3.32 -13.16
N PHE A 69 -3.90 2.18 -12.55
CA PHE A 69 -2.81 2.11 -11.57
C PHE A 69 -1.45 2.41 -12.18
N GLU A 70 -1.19 2.02 -13.42
CA GLU A 70 0.06 2.36 -14.12
C GLU A 70 0.20 3.87 -14.32
N ARG A 71 -0.86 4.57 -14.73
CA ARG A 71 -0.87 6.04 -14.84
C ARG A 71 -0.61 6.69 -13.49
N ARG A 72 -1.32 6.27 -12.44
CA ARG A 72 -1.15 6.79 -11.07
C ARG A 72 0.26 6.53 -10.53
N ARG A 73 0.83 5.35 -10.80
CA ARG A 73 2.22 5.03 -10.46
C ARG A 73 3.18 6.01 -11.13
N ASN A 74 3.06 6.20 -12.42
CA ASN A 74 3.94 7.11 -13.15
C ASN A 74 3.83 8.54 -12.62
N LEU A 75 2.60 9.02 -12.41
CA LEU A 75 2.34 10.34 -11.83
C LEU A 75 3.00 10.51 -10.46
N ILE A 76 2.74 9.60 -9.52
CA ILE A 76 3.29 9.75 -8.16
C ILE A 76 4.81 9.60 -8.12
N VAL A 77 5.39 8.76 -8.97
CA VAL A 77 6.84 8.60 -9.08
C VAL A 77 7.48 9.90 -9.59
N ASP A 78 6.90 10.53 -10.61
CA ASP A 78 7.42 11.77 -11.17
C ASP A 78 7.29 12.92 -10.16
N LEU A 79 6.14 13.06 -9.52
CA LEU A 79 5.93 14.06 -8.47
C LEU A 79 6.84 13.87 -7.26
N ALA A 80 7.04 12.63 -6.82
CA ALA A 80 7.84 12.34 -5.63
C ALA A 80 9.36 12.53 -5.84
N LYS A 81 9.84 12.51 -7.08
CA LYS A 81 11.26 12.82 -7.39
C LYS A 81 11.63 14.27 -7.07
N ASP A 82 10.65 15.16 -7.13
CA ASP A 82 10.84 16.59 -6.85
C ASP A 82 10.82 16.89 -5.33
N ILE A 83 10.48 15.90 -4.48
CA ILE A 83 10.47 16.06 -3.04
C ILE A 83 11.90 15.92 -2.48
N PRO A 84 12.49 16.98 -1.90
CA PRO A 84 13.84 16.92 -1.35
C PRO A 84 13.96 15.86 -0.26
N GLY A 85 15.04 15.08 -0.27
CA GLY A 85 15.31 14.07 0.74
C GLY A 85 14.65 12.71 0.51
N LEU A 86 13.76 12.57 -0.47
CA LEU A 86 13.21 11.29 -0.89
C LEU A 86 14.09 10.65 -1.99
N GLU A 87 14.44 9.38 -1.80
CA GLU A 87 15.05 8.57 -2.85
C GLU A 87 14.00 7.60 -3.41
N VAL A 88 13.53 7.92 -4.61
CA VAL A 88 12.36 7.27 -5.24
C VAL A 88 12.81 6.23 -6.25
N ASN A 89 12.27 5.02 -6.13
CA ASN A 89 12.33 3.97 -7.15
C ASN A 89 10.96 3.80 -7.82
N CYS A 90 10.95 3.36 -9.08
CA CYS A 90 9.69 3.04 -9.77
C CYS A 90 9.24 1.62 -9.40
N PRO A 91 8.10 1.45 -8.68
CA PRO A 91 7.61 0.13 -8.33
C PRO A 91 7.08 -0.61 -9.55
N GLN A 92 7.36 -1.92 -9.63
CA GLN A 92 6.91 -2.78 -10.74
C GLN A 92 5.55 -3.46 -10.48
N GLY A 93 5.01 -3.33 -9.27
CA GLY A 93 3.75 -3.94 -8.89
C GLY A 93 3.18 -3.32 -7.62
N ALA A 94 2.05 -3.86 -7.16
CA ALA A 94 1.24 -3.32 -6.07
C ALA A 94 0.73 -1.89 -6.37
N PHE A 95 0.40 -1.13 -5.33
CA PHE A 95 -0.04 0.27 -5.41
C PHE A 95 0.61 1.11 -4.30
N TYR A 96 1.87 0.81 -4.01
CA TYR A 96 2.65 1.50 -2.99
C TYR A 96 3.92 2.10 -3.57
N LEU A 97 4.18 3.35 -3.21
CA LEU A 97 5.48 3.99 -3.32
C LEU A 97 6.21 3.79 -2.00
N PHE A 98 7.49 3.38 -2.04
CA PHE A 98 8.26 3.08 -0.83
C PHE A 98 9.67 3.70 -0.92
N PRO A 99 9.76 5.05 -0.90
CA PRO A 99 11.03 5.76 -1.00
C PRO A 99 11.85 5.66 0.28
N LYS A 100 13.18 5.78 0.13
CA LYS A 100 14.07 6.05 1.25
C LYS A 100 13.97 7.50 1.69
N ILE A 101 14.08 7.70 3.00
CA ILE A 101 13.97 8.99 3.69
C ILE A 101 15.15 9.28 4.61
N SER A 102 16.22 8.49 4.54
CA SER A 102 17.38 8.62 5.42
C SER A 102 18.02 10.00 5.37
N LYS A 103 17.90 10.75 4.26
CA LYS A 103 18.39 12.13 4.13
C LYS A 103 17.59 13.15 4.95
N LEU A 104 16.43 12.76 5.48
CA LEU A 104 15.60 13.61 6.34
C LEU A 104 15.93 13.42 7.83
N PHE A 105 16.65 12.38 8.19
CA PHE A 105 17.02 12.13 9.57
C PHE A 105 17.97 13.20 10.10
N GLY A 106 17.69 13.65 11.31
CA GLY A 106 18.39 14.78 11.95
C GLY A 106 17.88 16.17 11.56
N LYS A 107 16.87 16.26 10.67
CA LYS A 107 16.19 17.53 10.42
C LYS A 107 15.26 17.90 11.57
N HIS A 108 15.15 19.19 11.82
CA HIS A 108 14.31 19.76 12.86
C HIS A 108 13.08 20.46 12.24
N TYR A 109 11.99 20.49 12.96
CA TYR A 109 10.79 21.27 12.63
C TYR A 109 10.14 21.78 13.92
N THR A 110 9.36 22.83 13.81
CA THR A 110 8.55 23.36 14.93
C THR A 110 7.12 22.84 14.77
N ASP A 111 6.60 22.13 15.76
CA ASP A 111 5.24 21.61 15.75
C ASP A 111 4.20 22.71 16.01
N GLU A 112 2.91 22.38 15.90
CA GLU A 112 1.78 23.28 16.12
C GLU A 112 1.75 23.93 17.51
N ASN A 113 2.44 23.36 18.51
CA ASN A 113 2.56 23.86 19.87
C ASN A 113 3.80 24.78 20.06
N GLY A 114 4.57 25.00 19.00
CA GLY A 114 5.81 25.80 19.04
C GLY A 114 7.00 25.05 19.63
N GLN A 115 6.94 23.71 19.71
CA GLN A 115 8.05 22.89 20.22
C GLN A 115 8.92 22.39 19.07
N GLU A 116 10.25 22.44 19.29
CA GLU A 116 11.21 21.91 18.34
C GLU A 116 11.23 20.38 18.42
N GLN A 117 11.01 19.74 17.29
CA GLN A 117 10.99 18.30 17.08
C GLN A 117 12.09 17.88 16.12
N THR A 118 12.56 16.64 16.23
CA THR A 118 13.60 16.08 15.34
C THR A 118 13.10 14.82 14.67
N ILE A 119 13.28 14.69 13.37
CA ILE A 119 13.00 13.47 12.62
C ILE A 119 14.18 12.51 12.81
N SER A 120 14.03 11.54 13.70
CA SER A 120 15.08 10.56 14.02
C SER A 120 14.92 9.25 13.26
N ASP A 121 13.69 8.89 12.90
CA ASP A 121 13.36 7.66 12.19
C ASP A 121 12.10 7.83 11.29
N SER A 122 11.66 6.71 10.70
CA SER A 122 10.47 6.71 9.85
C SER A 122 9.16 6.90 10.60
N ASN A 123 9.09 6.66 11.91
CA ASN A 123 7.89 6.90 12.70
C ASN A 123 7.75 8.41 12.95
N ASP A 124 8.84 9.09 13.30
CA ASP A 124 8.86 10.54 13.48
C ASP A 124 8.45 11.23 12.18
N PHE A 125 8.97 10.77 11.02
CA PHE A 125 8.58 11.33 9.75
C PHE A 125 7.11 11.04 9.39
N ALA A 126 6.60 9.87 9.72
CA ALA A 126 5.17 9.55 9.52
C ALA A 126 4.26 10.44 10.39
N MET A 127 4.67 10.71 11.63
CA MET A 127 3.96 11.63 12.52
C MET A 127 4.03 13.07 12.04
N TYR A 128 5.21 13.53 11.61
CA TYR A 128 5.38 14.83 10.98
C TYR A 128 4.44 15.04 9.78
N LEU A 129 4.38 14.07 8.85
CA LEU A 129 3.47 14.14 7.72
C LEU A 129 2.00 14.18 8.13
N LEU A 130 1.65 13.44 9.19
CA LEU A 130 0.27 13.41 9.68
C LEU A 130 -0.14 14.74 10.30
N GLN A 131 0.72 15.32 11.13
CA GLN A 131 0.44 16.55 11.89
C GLN A 131 0.53 17.79 11.01
N GLU A 132 1.64 17.95 10.27
CA GLU A 132 1.92 19.18 9.54
C GLU A 132 1.34 19.18 8.11
N ALA A 133 1.41 18.05 7.41
CA ALA A 133 0.91 17.93 6.05
C ALA A 133 -0.53 17.36 5.96
N HIS A 134 -1.07 16.82 7.05
CA HIS A 134 -2.32 16.05 7.08
C HIS A 134 -2.33 14.88 6.08
N VAL A 135 -1.18 14.22 5.97
CA VAL A 135 -0.95 13.08 5.08
C VAL A 135 -0.65 11.84 5.90
N ALA A 136 -1.52 10.83 5.79
CA ALA A 136 -1.30 9.54 6.42
C ALA A 136 -0.36 8.68 5.59
N ALA A 137 0.77 8.27 6.16
CA ALA A 137 1.73 7.35 5.60
C ALA A 137 2.07 6.25 6.60
N VAL A 138 2.71 5.18 6.16
CA VAL A 138 3.11 4.09 7.05
C VAL A 138 4.63 4.04 7.17
N ALA A 139 5.12 4.11 8.40
CA ALA A 139 6.55 4.02 8.68
C ALA A 139 7.15 2.71 8.17
N GLY A 140 8.32 2.79 7.56
CA GLY A 140 9.02 1.64 7.00
C GLY A 140 9.49 0.64 8.07
N SER A 141 9.64 1.06 9.31
CA SER A 141 9.92 0.19 10.46
C SER A 141 8.92 -0.96 10.60
N ALA A 142 7.64 -0.74 10.24
CA ALA A 142 6.61 -1.78 10.19
C ALA A 142 6.89 -2.88 9.13
N PHE A 143 7.84 -2.65 8.23
CA PHE A 143 8.24 -3.54 7.13
C PHE A 143 9.72 -3.91 7.20
N PHE A 144 10.36 -3.77 8.36
CA PHE A 144 11.80 -4.00 8.56
C PHE A 144 12.71 -3.14 7.67
N ALA A 145 12.23 -1.97 7.24
CA ALA A 145 12.94 -0.97 6.45
C ALA A 145 12.84 0.42 7.12
N PRO A 146 13.52 0.63 8.26
CA PRO A 146 13.35 1.83 9.10
C PRO A 146 13.78 3.14 8.40
N ASP A 147 14.52 3.05 7.31
CA ASP A 147 14.96 4.17 6.48
C ASP A 147 13.98 4.51 5.33
N CYS A 148 12.80 3.88 5.31
CA CYS A 148 11.78 4.07 4.27
C CYS A 148 10.45 4.55 4.84
N ILE A 149 9.57 5.06 3.94
CA ILE A 149 8.18 5.37 4.25
C ILE A 149 7.28 4.85 3.13
N ARG A 150 6.08 4.37 3.46
CA ARG A 150 5.14 3.83 2.48
C ARG A 150 3.96 4.76 2.25
N PHE A 151 3.79 5.18 1.00
CA PHE A 151 2.60 5.85 0.49
C PHE A 151 1.76 4.89 -0.36
N SER A 152 0.43 5.03 -0.30
CA SER A 152 -0.48 4.33 -1.22
C SER A 152 -0.88 5.27 -2.36
N TYR A 153 -0.81 4.78 -3.61
CA TYR A 153 -1.36 5.51 -4.76
C TYR A 153 -2.70 4.93 -5.26
N ALA A 154 -3.39 4.17 -4.40
CA ALA A 154 -4.75 3.72 -4.66
C ALA A 154 -5.77 4.85 -4.35
N SER A 155 -5.59 6.00 -4.99
CA SER A 155 -6.42 7.20 -4.83
C SER A 155 -6.61 7.87 -6.18
N SER A 156 -7.40 8.96 -6.25
CA SER A 156 -7.55 9.72 -7.49
C SER A 156 -6.28 10.48 -7.86
N GLU A 157 -6.09 10.83 -9.13
CA GLU A 157 -4.93 11.58 -9.59
C GLU A 157 -4.87 12.97 -8.96
N GLU A 158 -6.04 13.61 -8.75
CA GLU A 158 -6.17 14.91 -8.08
C GLU A 158 -5.69 14.83 -6.61
N THR A 159 -6.10 13.78 -5.90
CA THR A 159 -5.64 13.53 -4.51
C THR A 159 -4.14 13.31 -4.46
N LEU A 160 -3.56 12.56 -5.40
CA LEU A 160 -2.11 12.33 -5.44
C LEU A 160 -1.33 13.64 -5.66
N ILE A 161 -1.81 14.51 -6.54
CA ILE A 161 -1.21 15.83 -6.77
C ILE A 161 -1.32 16.70 -5.51
N GLU A 162 -2.49 16.73 -4.87
CA GLU A 162 -2.71 17.50 -3.64
C GLU A 162 -1.80 17.04 -2.51
N VAL A 163 -1.74 15.73 -2.27
CA VAL A 163 -0.88 15.13 -1.24
C VAL A 163 0.60 15.48 -1.47
N THR A 164 1.06 15.38 -2.72
CA THR A 164 2.45 15.71 -3.04
C THR A 164 2.76 17.18 -2.78
N LYS A 165 1.85 18.10 -3.13
CA LYS A 165 2.01 19.53 -2.83
C LYS A 165 2.08 19.79 -1.32
N LYS A 166 1.25 19.11 -0.53
CA LYS A 166 1.29 19.22 0.94
C LYS A 166 2.63 18.74 1.49
N VAL A 167 3.13 17.60 1.01
CA VAL A 167 4.45 17.08 1.44
C VAL A 167 5.58 18.02 1.04
N LEU A 168 5.54 18.64 -0.15
CA LEU A 168 6.51 19.64 -0.58
C LEU A 168 6.44 20.90 0.28
N GLY A 169 5.25 21.44 0.52
CA GLY A 169 5.05 22.68 1.28
C GLY A 169 5.53 22.61 2.73
N VAL A 170 5.54 21.45 3.34
CA VAL A 170 6.04 21.23 4.71
C VAL A 170 7.58 21.14 4.74
N GLN A 171 8.23 20.87 3.62
CA GLN A 171 9.69 20.74 3.54
C GLN A 171 10.43 22.05 3.21
N GLU A 172 9.68 23.10 2.88
CA GLU A 172 10.24 24.45 2.62
C GLU A 172 10.46 25.28 3.90
N VAL A 173 10.32 24.67 5.08
CA VAL A 173 10.52 25.30 6.40
C VAL A 173 11.89 24.97 6.97
#